data_b2b326c006092e7fb383e1fb2b9be90b
#
_entry.id   b2b326c006092e7fb383e1fb2b9be90b
#
_cell.length_a   1.000
_cell.length_b   1.000
_cell.length_c   1.000
_cell.angle_alpha   90.00
_cell.angle_beta   90.00
_cell.angle_gamma   90.00
#
_symmetry.space_group_name_H-M   'P 1'
#
loop_
_entity.id
_entity.type
_entity.pdbx_description
1 polymer ?
#
loop_
_entity_poly.entity_id
_entity_poly.type
_entity_poly.pdbx_seq_one_letter_code
_entity_poly.pdbx_strand_id
1 'polypeptide(L)'
;MVDRLESLYGEKSAVLFVYIDYEDPATQSVPTIFANLLKQLLQRLEPTGLPSDINQSLDQFQSSIRAHHMDVTDYVRLILSASKYFVSVYLVVDALDECLSGGFRRNLLTAINQIRDGANNLKILISSRSHISLENSFPSTENLEIRASASDLAKYARAKLETYSHIPETLKTKILTDLLSKTDGT
;
A
#
# COMPACT_ATOMS: atom_id res chain seq x y z
N MET A 1 -2.71 7.18 7.96
CA MET A 1 -3.67 6.06 7.83
C MET A 1 -3.18 4.83 8.59
N VAL A 2 -1.96 4.33 8.34
CA VAL A 2 -1.36 3.17 9.03
C VAL A 2 -1.40 3.33 10.55
N ASP A 3 -0.86 4.42 11.10
CA ASP A 3 -0.83 4.70 12.55
C ASP A 3 -2.23 4.65 13.19
N ARG A 4 -3.26 5.10 12.44
CA ARG A 4 -4.64 5.08 12.94
C ARG A 4 -5.20 3.66 12.97
N LEU A 5 -4.87 2.82 11.98
CA LEU A 5 -5.27 1.41 11.97
C LEU A 5 -4.59 0.67 13.13
N GLU A 6 -3.30 0.90 13.36
CA GLU A 6 -2.55 0.32 14.47
C GLU A 6 -3.14 0.70 15.84
N SER A 7 -3.50 1.99 16.01
CA SER A 7 -4.10 2.46 17.27
C SER A 7 -5.51 1.91 17.54
N LEU A 8 -6.28 1.62 16.48
CA LEU A 8 -7.68 1.17 16.59
C LEU A 8 -7.83 -0.32 16.85
N TYR A 9 -6.93 -1.17 16.33
CA TYR A 9 -7.14 -2.61 16.30
C TYR A 9 -6.24 -3.42 17.25
N GLY A 10 -5.32 -2.76 17.96
CA GLY A 10 -4.55 -3.34 19.06
C GLY A 10 -3.58 -4.47 18.67
N GLU A 11 -3.01 -5.13 19.68
CA GLU A 11 -1.93 -6.13 19.54
C GLU A 11 -2.31 -7.39 18.76
N LYS A 12 -3.60 -7.70 18.65
CA LYS A 12 -4.10 -8.90 17.93
C LYS A 12 -4.29 -8.69 16.44
N SER A 13 -3.94 -7.53 15.92
CA SER A 13 -4.05 -7.20 14.50
C SER A 13 -2.71 -6.76 13.94
N ALA A 14 -2.47 -7.09 12.68
CA ALA A 14 -1.28 -6.63 11.95
C ALA A 14 -1.70 -5.65 10.85
N VAL A 15 -0.93 -4.58 10.71
CA VAL A 15 -1.04 -3.66 9.58
C VAL A 15 0.22 -3.79 8.75
N LEU A 16 0.04 -4.19 7.50
CA LEU A 16 1.10 -4.32 6.50
C LEU A 16 0.90 -3.20 5.48
N PHE A 17 1.96 -2.59 5.04
CA PHE A 17 1.86 -1.54 4.05
C PHE A 17 2.99 -1.62 3.03
N VAL A 18 2.67 -1.25 1.81
CA VAL A 18 3.61 -0.99 0.73
C VAL A 18 3.27 0.34 0.09
N TYR A 19 4.28 1.14 -0.09
CA TYR A 19 4.23 2.39 -0.83
C TYR A 19 4.96 2.18 -2.16
N ILE A 20 4.26 2.41 -3.26
CA ILE A 20 4.86 2.32 -4.60
C ILE A 20 5.38 3.72 -4.95
N ASP A 21 6.64 3.80 -5.34
CA ASP A 21 7.28 5.06 -5.71
C ASP A 21 7.99 4.87 -7.06
N TYR A 22 7.59 5.63 -8.06
CA TYR A 22 8.19 5.58 -9.40
C TYR A 22 9.64 6.09 -9.42
N GLU A 23 10.04 6.89 -8.42
CA GLU A 23 11.41 7.41 -8.30
C GLU A 23 12.38 6.38 -7.73
N ASP A 24 11.89 5.30 -7.11
CA ASP A 24 12.71 4.21 -6.57
C ASP A 24 12.46 2.86 -7.27
N PRO A 25 12.96 2.68 -8.50
CA PRO A 25 12.79 1.45 -9.26
C PRO A 25 13.37 0.21 -8.57
N ALA A 26 14.36 0.38 -7.70
CA ALA A 26 15.02 -0.74 -7.01
C ALA A 26 14.09 -1.46 -6.03
N THR A 27 13.11 -0.74 -5.48
CA THR A 27 12.07 -1.31 -4.61
C THR A 27 10.94 -1.97 -5.38
N GLN A 28 10.81 -1.69 -6.68
CA GLN A 28 9.73 -2.20 -7.52
C GLN A 28 10.03 -3.61 -8.07
N SER A 29 10.20 -4.56 -7.17
CA SER A 29 10.17 -5.98 -7.52
C SER A 29 9.16 -6.70 -6.61
N VAL A 30 8.35 -7.58 -7.20
CA VAL A 30 7.32 -8.30 -6.41
C VAL A 30 7.96 -9.11 -5.27
N PRO A 31 9.09 -9.83 -5.47
CA PRO A 31 9.76 -10.52 -4.36
C PRO A 31 10.21 -9.58 -3.25
N THR A 32 10.78 -8.40 -3.58
CA THR A 32 11.21 -7.41 -2.58
C THR A 32 10.04 -6.86 -1.76
N ILE A 33 8.92 -6.55 -2.42
CA ILE A 33 7.70 -6.11 -1.74
C ILE A 33 7.20 -7.18 -0.77
N PHE A 34 7.10 -8.44 -1.22
CA PHE A 34 6.61 -9.53 -0.40
C PHE A 34 7.56 -9.89 0.74
N ALA A 35 8.88 -9.78 0.53
CA ALA A 35 9.87 -9.90 1.61
C ALA A 35 9.67 -8.83 2.69
N ASN A 36 9.40 -7.58 2.28
CA ASN A 36 9.11 -6.48 3.21
C ASN A 36 7.78 -6.68 3.95
N LEU A 37 6.73 -7.15 3.28
CA LEU A 37 5.45 -7.47 3.92
C LEU A 37 5.61 -8.60 4.94
N LEU A 38 6.33 -9.66 4.59
CA LEU A 38 6.64 -10.75 5.52
C LEU A 38 7.43 -10.22 6.73
N LYS A 39 8.46 -9.41 6.51
CA LYS A 39 9.25 -8.80 7.59
C LYS A 39 8.37 -8.01 8.55
N GLN A 40 7.46 -7.16 8.04
CA GLN A 40 6.53 -6.39 8.88
C GLN A 40 5.66 -7.32 9.72
N LEU A 41 5.16 -8.42 9.13
CA LEU A 41 4.31 -9.38 9.83
C LEU A 41 5.07 -10.13 10.93
N LEU A 42 6.30 -10.57 10.66
CA LEU A 42 7.15 -11.25 11.64
C LEU A 42 7.55 -10.33 12.79
N GLN A 43 7.85 -9.06 12.53
CA GLN A 43 8.15 -8.06 13.56
C GLN A 43 6.99 -7.87 14.55
N ARG A 44 5.75 -8.08 14.11
CA ARG A 44 4.57 -8.04 14.99
C ARG A 44 4.46 -9.27 15.90
N LEU A 45 5.05 -10.39 15.50
CA LEU A 45 5.09 -11.62 16.30
C LEU A 45 6.27 -11.65 17.28
N GLU A 46 7.37 -10.93 16.98
CA GLU A 46 8.60 -10.96 17.79
C GLU A 46 8.41 -10.69 19.29
N PRO A 47 7.55 -9.74 19.75
CA PRO A 47 7.37 -9.47 21.17
C PRO A 47 6.86 -10.67 21.96
N THR A 48 6.12 -11.58 21.32
CA THR A 48 5.57 -12.80 21.94
C THR A 48 6.40 -14.06 21.64
N GLY A 49 7.47 -13.88 20.84
CA GLY A 49 8.27 -14.98 20.28
C GLY A 49 7.66 -15.53 18.98
N LEU A 50 8.50 -15.84 18.01
CA LEU A 50 8.02 -16.46 16.77
C LEU A 50 7.48 -17.87 17.03
N PRO A 51 6.28 -18.20 16.52
CA PRO A 51 5.73 -19.55 16.62
C PRO A 51 6.67 -20.60 16.01
N SER A 52 6.68 -21.80 16.60
CA SER A 52 7.62 -22.87 16.24
C SER A 52 7.50 -23.31 14.76
N ASP A 53 6.28 -23.34 14.22
CA ASP A 53 6.02 -23.68 12.81
C ASP A 53 6.53 -22.59 11.86
N ILE A 54 6.47 -21.31 12.25
CA ILE A 54 7.07 -20.20 11.50
C ILE A 54 8.60 -20.30 11.54
N ASN A 55 9.19 -20.52 12.72
CA ASN A 55 10.64 -20.71 12.84
C ASN A 55 11.12 -21.89 12.00
N GLN A 56 10.45 -23.03 12.09
CA GLN A 56 10.80 -24.21 11.29
C GLN A 56 10.71 -23.94 9.79
N SER A 57 9.67 -23.22 9.36
CA SER A 57 9.53 -22.82 7.94
C SER A 57 10.66 -21.90 7.51
N LEU A 58 11.03 -20.90 8.33
CA LEU A 58 12.14 -20.00 8.05
C LEU A 58 13.47 -20.74 7.98
N ASP A 59 13.73 -21.69 8.88
CA ASP A 59 14.95 -22.51 8.87
C ASP A 59 15.03 -23.41 7.60
N GLN A 60 13.91 -24.00 7.19
CA GLN A 60 13.81 -24.74 5.95
C GLN A 60 14.12 -23.86 4.73
N PHE A 61 13.59 -22.62 4.71
CA PHE A 61 13.91 -21.67 3.67
C PHE A 61 15.35 -21.21 3.71
N GLN A 62 15.92 -20.92 4.89
CA GLN A 62 17.35 -20.57 5.00
C GLN A 62 18.29 -21.68 4.51
N SER A 63 17.97 -22.93 4.77
CA SER A 63 18.72 -24.06 4.26
C SER A 63 18.57 -24.22 2.73
N SER A 64 17.42 -23.84 2.17
CA SER A 64 17.16 -23.83 0.73
C SER A 64 17.75 -22.59 0.04
N ILE A 65 17.88 -21.46 0.71
CA ILE A 65 18.48 -20.20 0.17
C ILE A 65 19.96 -20.39 -0.21
N ARG A 66 20.66 -21.32 0.39
CA ARG A 66 22.02 -21.70 -0.08
C ARG A 66 22.03 -22.28 -1.50
N ALA A 67 20.85 -22.66 -2.02
CA ALA A 67 20.69 -23.28 -3.35
C ALA A 67 19.78 -22.45 -4.29
N HIS A 68 18.77 -21.71 -3.81
CA HIS A 68 17.81 -20.96 -4.64
C HIS A 68 17.35 -19.70 -3.92
N HIS A 69 17.16 -18.60 -4.66
CA HIS A 69 16.48 -17.40 -4.13
C HIS A 69 15.00 -17.71 -3.85
N MET A 70 14.46 -17.20 -2.73
CA MET A 70 13.02 -17.26 -2.46
C MET A 70 12.24 -16.59 -3.60
N ASP A 71 11.24 -17.29 -4.09
CA ASP A 71 10.30 -16.74 -5.06
C ASP A 71 9.07 -16.11 -4.37
N VAL A 72 8.19 -15.50 -5.14
CA VAL A 72 6.97 -14.85 -4.63
C VAL A 72 6.05 -15.86 -3.95
N THR A 73 6.01 -17.10 -4.44
CA THR A 73 5.17 -18.17 -3.89
C THR A 73 5.59 -18.56 -2.48
N ASP A 74 6.89 -18.57 -2.22
CA ASP A 74 7.43 -18.85 -0.90
C ASP A 74 7.06 -17.76 0.10
N TYR A 75 7.19 -16.49 -0.29
CA TYR A 75 6.74 -15.36 0.53
C TYR A 75 5.24 -15.41 0.81
N VAL A 76 4.41 -15.67 -0.20
CA VAL A 76 2.96 -15.82 -0.05
C VAL A 76 2.63 -16.91 0.98
N ARG A 77 3.28 -18.08 0.89
CA ARG A 77 3.08 -19.20 1.82
C ARG A 77 3.42 -18.81 3.26
N LEU A 78 4.54 -18.13 3.48
CA LEU A 78 4.95 -17.67 4.81
C LEU A 78 4.02 -16.60 5.37
N ILE A 79 3.59 -15.64 4.54
CA ILE A 79 2.63 -14.60 4.93
C ILE A 79 1.31 -15.27 5.35
N LEU A 80 0.80 -16.23 4.59
CA LEU A 80 -0.40 -16.98 4.92
C LEU A 80 -0.27 -17.76 6.23
N SER A 81 0.89 -18.38 6.48
CA SER A 81 1.15 -19.08 7.72
C SER A 81 1.21 -18.12 8.91
N ALA A 82 1.92 -17.01 8.79
CA ALA A 82 2.05 -16.02 9.86
C ALA A 82 0.74 -15.25 10.11
N SER A 83 -0.09 -15.02 9.08
CA SER A 83 -1.36 -14.32 9.23
C SER A 83 -2.35 -15.01 10.17
N LYS A 84 -2.25 -16.35 10.33
CA LYS A 84 -3.11 -17.14 11.21
C LYS A 84 -2.99 -16.77 12.69
N TYR A 85 -1.90 -16.13 13.08
CA TYR A 85 -1.66 -15.68 14.45
C TYR A 85 -2.32 -14.36 14.79
N PHE A 86 -2.98 -13.72 13.81
CA PHE A 86 -3.70 -12.47 14.00
C PHE A 86 -5.21 -12.64 13.81
N VAL A 87 -5.98 -11.88 14.56
CA VAL A 87 -7.43 -11.80 14.38
C VAL A 87 -7.78 -11.12 13.07
N SER A 88 -7.02 -10.09 12.69
CA SER A 88 -7.16 -9.38 11.43
C SER A 88 -5.80 -8.94 10.90
N VAL A 89 -5.62 -9.05 9.61
CA VAL A 89 -4.45 -8.51 8.89
C VAL A 89 -4.95 -7.45 7.90
N TYR A 90 -4.41 -6.26 7.95
CA TYR A 90 -4.72 -5.17 7.04
C TYR A 90 -3.54 -4.98 6.10
N LEU A 91 -3.77 -5.11 4.80
CA LEU A 91 -2.77 -4.81 3.77
C LEU A 91 -3.14 -3.49 3.10
N VAL A 92 -2.26 -2.52 3.20
CA VAL A 92 -2.39 -1.21 2.54
C VAL A 92 -1.39 -1.13 1.40
N VAL A 93 -1.89 -0.94 0.18
CA VAL A 93 -1.08 -0.70 -1.02
C VAL A 93 -1.35 0.74 -1.47
N ASP A 94 -0.38 1.60 -1.33
CA ASP A 94 -0.51 3.02 -1.66
C ASP A 94 0.15 3.33 -3.00
N ALA A 95 -0.47 4.23 -3.76
CA ALA A 95 0.00 4.73 -5.04
C ALA A 95 0.23 3.63 -6.11
N LEU A 96 -0.72 2.71 -6.29
CA LEU A 96 -0.61 1.61 -7.26
C LEU A 96 -0.42 2.10 -8.71
N ASP A 97 -0.86 3.30 -9.03
CA ASP A 97 -0.65 3.93 -10.35
C ASP A 97 0.82 4.26 -10.64
N GLU A 98 1.66 4.35 -9.61
CA GLU A 98 3.09 4.60 -9.75
C GLU A 98 3.91 3.36 -10.13
N CYS A 99 3.26 2.22 -10.33
CA CYS A 99 3.91 1.04 -10.89
C CYS A 99 4.55 1.34 -12.24
N LEU A 100 5.86 1.10 -12.37
CA LEU A 100 6.66 1.39 -13.56
C LEU A 100 6.18 0.70 -14.83
N SER A 101 5.52 -0.45 -14.71
CA SER A 101 4.99 -1.19 -15.86
C SER A 101 3.71 -1.93 -15.53
N GLY A 102 2.85 -2.11 -16.56
CA GLY A 102 1.65 -2.93 -16.43
C GLY A 102 1.94 -4.40 -16.12
N GLY A 103 3.10 -4.91 -16.51
CA GLY A 103 3.54 -6.27 -16.18
C GLY A 103 3.84 -6.42 -14.69
N PHE A 104 4.61 -5.50 -14.12
CA PHE A 104 4.89 -5.46 -12.68
C PHE A 104 3.60 -5.35 -11.87
N ARG A 105 2.72 -4.38 -12.21
CA ARG A 105 1.43 -4.20 -11.53
C ARG A 105 0.58 -5.47 -11.57
N ARG A 106 0.49 -6.13 -12.74
CA ARG A 106 -0.28 -7.39 -12.88
C ARG A 106 0.28 -8.49 -11.96
N ASN A 107 1.60 -8.68 -11.93
CA ASN A 107 2.23 -9.68 -11.08
C ASN A 107 2.03 -9.38 -9.60
N LEU A 108 2.12 -8.10 -9.20
CA LEU A 108 1.86 -7.66 -7.84
C LEU A 108 0.41 -7.97 -7.43
N LEU A 109 -0.57 -7.58 -8.24
CA LEU A 109 -1.98 -7.84 -7.98
C LEU A 109 -2.30 -9.34 -7.95
N THR A 110 -1.67 -10.13 -8.82
CA THR A 110 -1.82 -11.60 -8.80
C THR A 110 -1.34 -12.19 -7.48
N ALA A 111 -0.18 -11.78 -7.00
CA ALA A 111 0.35 -12.27 -5.73
C ALA A 111 -0.48 -11.78 -4.52
N ILE A 112 -1.00 -10.55 -4.55
CA ILE A 112 -1.93 -10.04 -3.53
C ILE A 112 -3.22 -10.88 -3.51
N ASN A 113 -3.76 -11.23 -4.68
CA ASN A 113 -4.94 -12.09 -4.78
C ASN A 113 -4.69 -13.48 -4.19
N GLN A 114 -3.50 -14.07 -4.37
CA GLN A 114 -3.16 -15.35 -3.75
C GLN A 114 -3.21 -15.28 -2.21
N ILE A 115 -2.74 -14.16 -1.61
CA ILE A 115 -2.86 -13.98 -0.16
C ILE A 115 -4.32 -13.79 0.24
N ARG A 116 -5.08 -12.97 -0.50
CA ARG A 116 -6.51 -12.75 -0.23
C ARG A 116 -7.30 -14.06 -0.23
N ASP A 117 -7.07 -14.88 -1.25
CA ASP A 117 -7.82 -16.13 -1.44
C ASP A 117 -7.41 -17.20 -0.40
N GLY A 118 -6.19 -17.09 0.14
CA GLY A 118 -5.67 -18.01 1.15
C GLY A 118 -5.91 -17.60 2.62
N ALA A 119 -6.32 -16.34 2.88
CA ALA A 119 -6.46 -15.80 4.24
C ALA A 119 -7.86 -15.21 4.47
N ASN A 120 -8.65 -15.82 5.36
CA ASN A 120 -10.01 -15.35 5.69
C ASN A 120 -10.03 -14.08 6.56
N ASN A 121 -8.90 -13.72 7.17
CA ASN A 121 -8.78 -12.58 8.09
C ASN A 121 -8.07 -11.37 7.44
N LEU A 122 -7.83 -11.39 6.12
CA LEU A 122 -7.16 -10.32 5.40
C LEU A 122 -8.17 -9.28 4.91
N LYS A 123 -7.84 -8.01 5.13
CA LYS A 123 -8.52 -6.84 4.58
C LYS A 123 -7.53 -6.04 3.76
N ILE A 124 -7.92 -5.66 2.55
CA ILE A 124 -7.02 -4.98 1.59
C ILE A 124 -7.58 -3.60 1.30
N LEU A 125 -6.71 -2.60 1.36
CA LEU A 125 -6.95 -1.25 0.89
C LEU A 125 -5.92 -0.92 -0.18
N ILE A 126 -6.37 -0.49 -1.35
CA ILE A 126 -5.50 -0.06 -2.45
C ILE A 126 -5.87 1.36 -2.81
N SER A 127 -4.91 2.27 -2.79
CA SER A 127 -5.06 3.60 -3.37
C SER A 127 -4.45 3.66 -4.77
N SER A 128 -5.11 4.40 -5.65
CA SER A 128 -4.66 4.60 -7.03
C SER A 128 -5.40 5.77 -7.66
N ARG A 129 -4.85 6.33 -8.71
CA ARG A 129 -5.59 7.29 -9.55
C ARG A 129 -6.71 6.58 -10.32
N SER A 130 -7.76 7.34 -10.66
CA SER A 130 -9.00 6.84 -11.28
C SER A 130 -8.80 6.13 -12.64
N HIS A 131 -7.70 6.42 -13.35
CA HIS A 131 -7.41 5.78 -14.64
C HIS A 131 -6.96 4.31 -14.54
N ILE A 132 -6.69 3.82 -13.31
CA ILE A 132 -6.35 2.42 -13.07
C ILE A 132 -7.60 1.67 -12.63
N SER A 133 -8.15 0.84 -13.51
CA SER A 133 -9.26 -0.04 -13.14
C SER A 133 -8.74 -1.27 -12.38
N LEU A 134 -9.36 -1.54 -11.23
CA LEU A 134 -9.09 -2.72 -10.39
C LEU A 134 -10.19 -3.79 -10.49
N GLU A 135 -11.28 -3.53 -11.19
CA GLU A 135 -12.45 -4.38 -11.26
C GLU A 135 -12.14 -5.81 -11.75
N ASN A 136 -11.22 -5.92 -12.72
CA ASN A 136 -10.80 -7.23 -13.23
C ASN A 136 -9.96 -8.04 -12.21
N SER A 137 -9.26 -7.37 -11.31
CA SER A 137 -8.43 -8.01 -10.30
C SER A 137 -9.19 -8.25 -9.00
N PHE A 138 -10.16 -7.39 -8.71
CA PHE A 138 -10.95 -7.42 -7.47
C PHE A 138 -12.43 -7.16 -7.76
N PRO A 139 -13.18 -8.14 -8.30
CA PRO A 139 -14.53 -7.94 -8.83
C PRO A 139 -15.60 -7.60 -7.78
N SER A 140 -15.33 -7.75 -6.50
CA SER A 140 -16.28 -7.47 -5.40
C SER A 140 -15.80 -6.39 -4.45
N THR A 141 -15.07 -5.41 -4.97
CA THR A 141 -14.46 -4.36 -4.14
C THR A 141 -15.37 -3.14 -4.06
N GLU A 142 -15.47 -2.54 -2.89
CA GLU A 142 -16.05 -1.21 -2.75
C GLU A 142 -15.05 -0.17 -3.25
N ASN A 143 -15.49 0.68 -4.17
CA ASN A 143 -14.72 1.80 -4.67
C ASN A 143 -15.14 3.07 -3.95
N LEU A 144 -14.17 3.73 -3.31
CA LEU A 144 -14.36 5.05 -2.71
C LEU A 144 -13.58 6.08 -3.53
N GLU A 145 -14.28 6.90 -4.28
CA GLU A 145 -13.66 8.01 -4.98
C GLU A 145 -13.45 9.18 -4.01
N ILE A 146 -12.20 9.61 -3.85
CA ILE A 146 -11.83 10.76 -3.02
C ILE A 146 -11.46 11.91 -3.96
N ARG A 147 -12.29 12.96 -3.95
CA ARG A 147 -12.02 14.20 -4.67
C ARG A 147 -11.74 15.32 -3.66
N ALA A 148 -10.75 16.14 -3.96
CA ALA A 148 -10.55 17.36 -3.18
C ALA A 148 -11.74 18.30 -3.40
N SER A 149 -12.32 18.83 -2.32
CA SER A 149 -13.35 19.84 -2.46
C SER A 149 -12.77 21.16 -3.00
N ALA A 150 -13.57 21.96 -3.69
CA ALA A 150 -13.15 23.30 -4.13
C ALA A 150 -12.64 24.17 -2.94
N SER A 151 -13.22 23.98 -1.77
CA SER A 151 -12.79 24.64 -0.52
C SER A 151 -11.39 24.20 -0.08
N ASP A 152 -11.08 22.90 -0.16
CA ASP A 152 -9.76 22.37 0.25
C ASP A 152 -8.69 22.78 -0.76
N LEU A 153 -9.01 22.75 -2.05
CA LEU A 153 -8.13 23.26 -3.10
C LEU A 153 -7.85 24.75 -2.93
N ALA A 154 -8.87 25.56 -2.62
CA ALA A 154 -8.69 26.98 -2.36
C ALA A 154 -7.79 27.26 -1.15
N LYS A 155 -8.00 26.52 -0.05
CA LYS A 155 -7.16 26.62 1.16
C LYS A 155 -5.72 26.26 0.87
N TYR A 156 -5.50 25.12 0.20
CA TYR A 156 -4.16 24.66 -0.15
C TYR A 156 -3.44 25.63 -1.08
N ALA A 157 -4.12 26.07 -2.17
CA ALA A 157 -3.54 26.99 -3.13
C ALA A 157 -3.20 28.33 -2.50
N ARG A 158 -4.07 28.86 -1.62
CA ARG A 158 -3.81 30.12 -0.88
C ARG A 158 -2.58 29.95 0.02
N ALA A 159 -2.55 28.92 0.85
CA ALA A 159 -1.41 28.66 1.73
C ALA A 159 -0.10 28.50 0.94
N LYS A 160 -0.16 27.82 -0.22
CA LYS A 160 1.02 27.65 -1.07
C LYS A 160 1.47 28.98 -1.70
N LEU A 161 0.53 29.82 -2.19
CA LEU A 161 0.84 31.13 -2.75
C LEU A 161 1.40 32.12 -1.72
N GLU A 162 1.01 32.03 -0.47
CA GLU A 162 1.57 32.82 0.63
C GLU A 162 3.06 32.58 0.83
N THR A 163 3.56 31.39 0.53
CA THR A 163 5.01 31.07 0.64
C THR A 163 5.86 31.83 -0.42
N TYR A 164 5.22 32.38 -1.46
CA TYR A 164 5.87 33.11 -2.54
C TYR A 164 5.66 34.62 -2.35
N SER A 165 6.50 35.26 -1.53
CA SER A 165 6.40 36.70 -1.20
C SER A 165 6.64 37.62 -2.40
N HIS A 166 7.31 37.14 -3.45
CA HIS A 166 7.61 37.90 -4.67
C HIS A 166 6.43 38.00 -5.66
N ILE A 167 5.34 37.22 -5.44
CA ILE A 167 4.17 37.26 -6.31
C ILE A 167 3.21 38.35 -5.82
N PRO A 168 2.83 39.34 -6.69
CA PRO A 168 1.86 40.36 -6.34
C PRO A 168 0.49 39.74 -5.97
N GLU A 169 -0.20 40.36 -5.00
CA GLU A 169 -1.52 39.89 -4.53
C GLU A 169 -2.59 39.82 -5.64
N THR A 170 -2.53 40.74 -6.58
CA THR A 170 -3.41 40.74 -7.77
C THR A 170 -3.22 39.48 -8.62
N LEU A 171 -1.97 39.02 -8.77
CA LEU A 171 -1.67 37.80 -9.51
C LEU A 171 -2.04 36.55 -8.71
N LYS A 172 -1.82 36.54 -7.40
CA LYS A 172 -2.27 35.45 -6.53
C LYS A 172 -3.77 35.24 -6.61
N THR A 173 -4.54 36.35 -6.54
CA THR A 173 -6.00 36.31 -6.67
C THR A 173 -6.44 35.75 -8.02
N LYS A 174 -5.79 36.18 -9.10
CA LYS A 174 -6.08 35.67 -10.45
C LYS A 174 -5.81 34.16 -10.55
N ILE A 175 -4.64 33.69 -10.07
CA ILE A 175 -4.30 32.27 -10.04
C ILE A 175 -5.34 31.47 -9.29
N LEU A 176 -5.79 31.92 -8.11
CA LEU A 176 -6.81 31.26 -7.33
C LEU A 176 -8.15 31.17 -8.08
N THR A 177 -8.58 32.26 -8.70
CA THR A 177 -9.83 32.31 -9.48
C THR A 177 -9.77 31.34 -10.66
N ASP A 178 -8.67 31.36 -11.44
CA ASP A 178 -8.49 30.51 -12.60
C ASP A 178 -8.40 29.01 -12.20
N LEU A 179 -7.79 28.71 -11.07
CA LEU A 179 -7.67 27.35 -10.56
C LEU A 179 -9.04 26.79 -10.13
N LEU A 180 -9.82 27.57 -9.41
CA LEU A 180 -11.15 27.17 -8.95
C LEU A 180 -12.14 27.01 -10.12
N SER A 181 -12.08 27.88 -11.11
CA SER A 181 -12.94 27.77 -12.30
C SER A 181 -12.69 26.50 -13.14
N LYS A 182 -11.48 25.94 -13.07
CA LYS A 182 -11.13 24.69 -13.77
C LYS A 182 -11.50 23.42 -13.00
N THR A 183 -11.70 23.52 -11.70
CA THR A 183 -12.06 22.37 -10.85
C THR A 183 -13.54 22.07 -10.84
N ASP A 184 -14.40 23.01 -11.18
CA ASP A 184 -15.86 22.82 -11.29
C ASP A 184 -16.28 22.16 -12.62
N GLY A 185 -15.36 21.88 -13.52
CA GLY A 185 -15.59 21.34 -14.87
C GLY A 185 -15.08 19.90 -15.14
N THR A 186 -14.65 19.17 -14.11
CA THR A 186 -14.15 17.79 -14.27
C THR A 186 -14.90 16.83 -13.37
#